data_23537b828fe1032caf76d114aae3cca5
#
_entry.id   23537b828fe1032caf76d114aae3cca5
#
_cell.length_a   1.000
_cell.length_b   1.000
_cell.length_c   1.000
_cell.angle_alpha   90.00
_cell.angle_beta   90.00
_cell.angle_gamma   90.00
#
_symmetry.space_group_name_H-M   'P 1'
#
loop_
_entity.id
_entity.type
_entity.pdbx_description
1 polymer ?
#
loop_
_entity_poly.entity_id
_entity_poly.type
_entity_poly.pdbx_seq_one_letter_code
_entity_poly.pdbx_strand_id
1 'polypeptide(L)'
;TVDQCIMKASLPYERVKAENGEVLDKMIFMPVVQLHKKSAEATIDGYLEHMKPQAFELVFNNDSPEVQRLIKKVRDSGAKIFINSLWPELCGGHDDDRAVELHQPDESWGWIIDQGAKLIQTDRPALLLQYLKEKKLHE
;
A
#
# COMPACT_ATOMS: atom_id res chain seq x y z
N THR A 1 4.44 20.67 -11.51
CA THR A 1 5.58 20.09 -12.25
C THR A 1 5.61 18.58 -12.07
N VAL A 2 6.23 17.85 -12.99
CA VAL A 2 6.21 16.37 -13.02
C VAL A 2 6.86 15.77 -11.77
N ASP A 3 7.87 16.42 -11.22
CA ASP A 3 8.58 16.04 -10.00
C ASP A 3 7.74 16.15 -8.71
N GLN A 4 6.59 16.78 -8.79
CA GLN A 4 5.62 16.90 -7.67
C GLN A 4 4.46 15.91 -7.79
N CYS A 5 4.46 15.06 -8.83
CA CYS A 5 3.40 14.11 -9.09
C CYS A 5 3.85 12.69 -8.74
N ILE A 6 2.94 11.90 -8.17
CA ILE A 6 3.10 10.45 -8.02
C ILE A 6 2.20 9.78 -9.05
N MET A 7 2.80 9.04 -9.96
CA MET A 7 2.08 8.19 -10.90
C MET A 7 1.81 6.83 -10.29
N LYS A 8 0.60 6.31 -10.43
CA LYS A 8 0.24 4.97 -9.97
C LYS A 8 -0.33 4.16 -11.12
N ALA A 9 0.00 2.89 -11.19
CA ALA A 9 -0.63 1.95 -12.12
C ALA A 9 -0.60 0.52 -11.58
N SER A 10 -1.65 -0.23 -11.91
CA SER A 10 -1.79 -1.66 -11.59
C SER A 10 -1.39 -2.54 -12.79
N LEU A 11 -0.18 -2.31 -13.30
CA LEU A 11 0.38 -3.01 -14.46
C LEU A 11 1.75 -3.59 -14.10
N PRO A 12 2.18 -4.68 -14.75
CA PRO A 12 3.55 -5.18 -14.63
C PRO A 12 4.57 -4.14 -15.11
N TYR A 13 5.80 -4.19 -14.57
CA TYR A 13 6.86 -3.25 -14.93
C TYR A 13 7.06 -3.11 -16.43
N GLU A 14 7.11 -4.22 -17.17
CA GLU A 14 7.35 -4.23 -18.61
C GLU A 14 6.30 -3.40 -19.39
N ARG A 15 5.02 -3.48 -18.96
CA ARG A 15 3.95 -2.70 -19.57
C ARG A 15 4.08 -1.21 -19.25
N VAL A 16 4.36 -0.88 -18.00
CA VAL A 16 4.57 0.52 -17.59
C VAL A 16 5.78 1.11 -18.29
N LYS A 17 6.87 0.38 -18.40
CA LYS A 17 8.08 0.80 -19.12
C LYS A 17 7.81 1.04 -20.59
N ALA A 18 7.07 0.15 -21.25
CA ALA A 18 6.73 0.28 -22.67
C ALA A 18 5.82 1.49 -22.97
N GLU A 19 4.86 1.75 -22.07
CA GLU A 19 3.86 2.81 -22.26
C GLU A 19 4.35 4.20 -21.80
N ASN A 20 5.24 4.26 -20.79
CA ASN A 20 5.60 5.51 -20.12
C ASN A 20 7.11 5.71 -19.91
N GLY A 21 7.95 4.98 -20.63
CA GLY A 21 9.39 4.92 -20.36
C GLY A 21 10.12 6.27 -20.29
N GLU A 22 9.72 7.24 -21.11
CA GLU A 22 10.33 8.58 -21.11
C GLU A 22 9.97 9.42 -19.87
N VAL A 23 8.87 9.09 -19.20
CA VAL A 23 8.35 9.87 -18.05
C VAL A 23 8.74 9.23 -16.73
N LEU A 24 8.96 7.91 -16.70
CA LEU A 24 9.25 7.18 -15.48
C LEU A 24 10.50 7.66 -14.73
N ASP A 25 11.51 8.13 -15.47
CA ASP A 25 12.76 8.63 -14.88
C ASP A 25 12.60 10.05 -14.31
N LYS A 26 11.48 10.72 -14.58
CA LYS A 26 11.23 12.12 -14.22
C LYS A 26 10.21 12.30 -13.11
N MET A 27 9.54 11.22 -12.69
CA MET A 27 8.47 11.28 -11.69
C MET A 27 8.58 10.13 -10.69
N ILE A 28 7.94 10.32 -9.54
CA ILE A 28 7.78 9.23 -8.56
C ILE A 28 6.72 8.28 -9.11
N PHE A 29 7.08 7.01 -9.26
CA PHE A 29 6.14 5.96 -9.64
C PHE A 29 5.90 5.02 -8.46
N MET A 30 4.63 4.75 -8.16
CA MET A 30 4.19 3.83 -7.12
C MET A 30 3.36 2.71 -7.75
N PRO A 31 3.89 1.48 -7.85
CA PRO A 31 3.11 0.34 -8.33
C PRO A 31 1.92 0.05 -7.40
N VAL A 32 0.77 -0.25 -8.00
CA VAL A 32 -0.39 -0.79 -7.30
C VAL A 32 -0.43 -2.29 -7.54
N VAL A 33 -0.31 -3.10 -6.48
CA VAL A 33 -0.27 -4.55 -6.60
C VAL A 33 -1.46 -5.17 -5.87
N GLN A 34 -2.26 -5.95 -6.60
CA GLN A 34 -3.38 -6.70 -6.04
C GLN A 34 -2.89 -8.07 -5.55
N LEU A 35 -2.66 -8.19 -4.24
CA LEU A 35 -1.98 -9.34 -3.63
C LEU A 35 -2.76 -10.66 -3.72
N HIS A 36 -4.07 -10.60 -3.94
CA HIS A 36 -4.90 -11.79 -4.16
C HIS A 36 -4.78 -12.39 -5.57
N LYS A 37 -4.11 -11.70 -6.50
CA LYS A 37 -3.87 -12.22 -7.85
C LYS A 37 -2.65 -13.13 -7.89
N LYS A 38 -2.73 -14.19 -8.69
CA LYS A 38 -1.61 -15.14 -8.90
C LYS A 38 -0.33 -14.48 -9.42
N SER A 39 -0.47 -13.37 -10.14
CA SER A 39 0.64 -12.58 -10.70
C SER A 39 1.29 -11.62 -9.70
N ALA A 40 0.77 -11.50 -8.48
CA ALA A 40 1.21 -10.48 -7.52
C ALA A 40 2.70 -10.57 -7.23
N GLU A 41 3.21 -11.76 -6.91
CA GLU A 41 4.63 -11.94 -6.57
C GLU A 41 5.55 -11.61 -7.75
N ALA A 42 5.22 -12.09 -8.95
CA ALA A 42 5.99 -11.78 -10.15
C ALA A 42 5.98 -10.27 -10.46
N THR A 43 4.87 -9.59 -10.23
CA THR A 43 4.76 -8.13 -10.38
C THR A 43 5.67 -7.40 -9.39
N ILE A 44 5.65 -7.79 -8.11
CA ILE A 44 6.54 -7.24 -7.07
C ILE A 44 7.99 -7.43 -7.48
N ASP A 45 8.37 -8.66 -7.84
CA ASP A 45 9.75 -9.00 -8.21
C ASP A 45 10.24 -8.20 -9.42
N GLY A 46 9.41 -8.03 -10.45
CA GLY A 46 9.74 -7.23 -11.62
C GLY A 46 10.05 -5.76 -11.26
N TYR A 47 9.25 -5.15 -10.41
CA TYR A 47 9.52 -3.79 -9.96
C TYR A 47 10.75 -3.69 -9.06
N LEU A 48 10.96 -4.62 -8.15
CA LEU A 48 12.13 -4.63 -7.27
C LEU A 48 13.43 -4.83 -8.05
N GLU A 49 13.41 -5.65 -9.11
CA GLU A 49 14.58 -5.90 -9.95
C GLU A 49 14.93 -4.70 -10.82
N HIS A 50 13.94 -4.08 -11.48
CA HIS A 50 14.19 -3.13 -12.56
C HIS A 50 14.04 -1.65 -12.18
N MET A 51 13.26 -1.33 -11.14
CA MET A 51 12.96 0.06 -10.80
C MET A 51 13.30 0.40 -9.35
N LYS A 52 13.15 -0.52 -8.40
CA LYS A 52 13.28 -0.28 -6.96
C LYS A 52 12.42 0.91 -6.49
N PRO A 53 11.08 0.83 -6.62
CA PRO A 53 10.20 1.93 -6.28
C PRO A 53 10.31 2.27 -4.78
N GLN A 54 10.13 3.54 -4.45
CA GLN A 54 10.17 4.00 -3.05
C GLN A 54 9.01 3.48 -2.22
N ALA A 55 7.87 3.23 -2.86
CA ALA A 55 6.67 2.71 -2.21
C ALA A 55 5.88 1.81 -3.16
N PHE A 56 5.09 0.91 -2.57
CA PHE A 56 4.05 0.11 -3.24
C PHE A 56 2.71 0.39 -2.58
N GLU A 57 1.68 0.58 -3.37
CA GLU A 57 0.29 0.45 -2.90
C GLU A 57 -0.12 -1.01 -2.99
N LEU A 58 -0.43 -1.61 -1.84
CA LEU A 58 -0.83 -3.01 -1.74
C LEU A 58 -2.34 -3.10 -1.52
N VAL A 59 -3.02 -3.78 -2.42
CA VAL A 59 -4.47 -4.01 -2.40
C VAL A 59 -4.73 -5.49 -2.18
N PHE A 60 -5.58 -5.83 -1.21
CA PHE A 60 -5.90 -7.22 -0.89
C PHE A 60 -7.32 -7.32 -0.31
N ASN A 61 -8.03 -8.37 -0.68
CA ASN A 61 -9.42 -8.61 -0.25
C ASN A 61 -9.54 -9.62 0.90
N ASN A 62 -8.42 -10.11 1.39
CA ASN A 62 -8.32 -11.01 2.54
C ASN A 62 -6.95 -10.83 3.20
N ASP A 63 -6.82 -11.28 4.44
CA ASP A 63 -5.59 -11.21 5.24
C ASP A 63 -4.93 -12.59 5.44
N SER A 64 -5.03 -13.44 4.43
CA SER A 64 -4.46 -14.79 4.45
C SER A 64 -2.95 -14.79 4.72
N PRO A 65 -2.38 -15.91 5.18
CA PRO A 65 -0.93 -16.03 5.37
C PRO A 65 -0.12 -15.69 4.11
N GLU A 66 -0.64 -16.01 2.93
CA GLU A 66 0.00 -15.68 1.65
C GLU A 66 0.03 -14.16 1.40
N VAL A 67 -1.07 -13.47 1.65
CA VAL A 67 -1.13 -11.99 1.55
C VAL A 67 -0.12 -11.37 2.52
N GLN A 68 -0.10 -11.82 3.77
CA GLN A 68 0.85 -11.32 4.78
C GLN A 68 2.31 -11.60 4.40
N ARG A 69 2.59 -12.76 3.78
CA ARG A 69 3.91 -13.10 3.24
C ARG A 69 4.37 -12.11 2.17
N LEU A 70 3.48 -11.74 1.24
CA LEU A 70 3.78 -10.77 0.20
C LEU A 70 3.96 -9.35 0.76
N ILE A 71 3.14 -8.95 1.73
CA ILE A 71 3.34 -7.68 2.44
C ILE A 71 4.73 -7.65 3.09
N LYS A 72 5.09 -8.73 3.80
CA LYS A 72 6.41 -8.87 4.41
C LYS A 72 7.54 -8.79 3.38
N LYS A 73 7.39 -9.42 2.22
CA LYS A 73 8.36 -9.36 1.12
C LYS A 73 8.63 -7.91 0.68
N VAL A 74 7.59 -7.12 0.49
CA VAL A 74 7.72 -5.69 0.14
C VAL A 74 8.38 -4.91 1.27
N ARG A 75 7.95 -5.11 2.51
CA ARG A 75 8.54 -4.48 3.69
C ARG A 75 10.04 -4.76 3.81
N ASP A 76 10.44 -6.01 3.66
CA ASP A 76 11.83 -6.46 3.80
C ASP A 76 12.73 -5.94 2.66
N SER A 77 12.16 -5.54 1.51
CA SER A 77 12.88 -4.89 0.42
C SER A 77 13.32 -3.46 0.74
N GLY A 78 12.78 -2.86 1.80
CA GLY A 78 13.01 -1.47 2.17
C GLY A 78 12.04 -0.48 1.52
N ALA A 79 11.19 -0.90 0.59
CA ALA A 79 10.14 -0.05 0.03
C ALA A 79 9.07 0.26 1.08
N LYS A 80 8.52 1.46 1.03
CA LYS A 80 7.40 1.85 1.90
C LYS A 80 6.12 1.18 1.43
N ILE A 81 5.25 0.88 2.37
CA ILE A 81 3.93 0.30 2.11
C ILE A 81 2.87 1.37 2.24
N PHE A 82 2.05 1.51 1.20
CA PHE A 82 0.84 2.31 1.17
C PHE A 82 -0.37 1.36 1.18
N ILE A 83 -1.30 1.55 2.11
CA ILE A 83 -2.54 0.80 2.19
C ILE A 83 -3.72 1.77 2.15
N ASN A 84 -4.73 1.41 1.37
CA ASN A 84 -5.97 2.14 1.24
C ASN A 84 -7.03 1.50 2.15
N SER A 85 -7.44 2.20 3.21
CA SER A 85 -8.40 1.71 4.20
C SER A 85 -9.85 2.15 3.94
N LEU A 86 -10.16 2.69 2.75
CA LEU A 86 -11.51 3.20 2.46
C LEU A 86 -12.58 2.11 2.45
N TRP A 87 -12.25 0.92 1.91
CA TRP A 87 -13.21 -0.17 1.75
C TRP A 87 -12.57 -1.53 2.09
N PRO A 88 -13.37 -2.49 2.61
CA PRO A 88 -12.86 -3.78 3.05
C PRO A 88 -12.14 -4.59 1.96
N GLU A 89 -12.55 -4.45 0.69
CA GLU A 89 -11.94 -5.16 -0.43
C GLU A 89 -10.52 -4.65 -0.78
N LEU A 90 -10.13 -3.49 -0.27
CA LEU A 90 -8.82 -2.90 -0.51
C LEU A 90 -7.79 -3.24 0.55
N CYS A 91 -8.24 -3.69 1.73
CA CYS A 91 -7.39 -3.91 2.90
C CYS A 91 -7.79 -5.14 3.75
N GLY A 92 -8.42 -6.14 3.12
CA GLY A 92 -8.75 -7.41 3.78
C GLY A 92 -9.71 -7.28 4.97
N GLY A 93 -10.60 -6.28 4.94
CA GLY A 93 -11.55 -6.03 6.02
C GLY A 93 -11.00 -5.19 7.19
N HIS A 94 -9.82 -4.61 7.04
CA HIS A 94 -9.21 -3.70 8.03
C HIS A 94 -9.47 -2.22 7.67
N ASP A 95 -10.71 -1.91 7.31
CA ASP A 95 -11.14 -0.63 6.76
C ASP A 95 -11.55 0.42 7.80
N ASP A 96 -11.80 1.63 7.34
CA ASP A 96 -12.17 2.77 8.16
C ASP A 96 -13.49 2.56 8.90
N ASP A 97 -14.50 1.91 8.29
CA ASP A 97 -15.77 1.65 8.95
C ASP A 97 -15.59 0.66 10.11
N ARG A 98 -14.71 -0.33 9.97
CA ARG A 98 -14.35 -1.20 11.09
C ARG A 98 -13.73 -0.42 12.24
N ALA A 99 -12.84 0.50 11.93
CA ALA A 99 -12.18 1.31 12.96
C ALA A 99 -13.17 2.21 13.71
N VAL A 100 -14.07 2.88 12.98
CA VAL A 100 -14.94 3.94 13.50
C VAL A 100 -16.30 3.42 13.90
N GLU A 101 -17.03 2.79 12.97
CA GLU A 101 -18.43 2.38 13.20
C GLU A 101 -18.51 1.14 14.09
N LEU A 102 -17.56 0.20 13.98
CA LEU A 102 -17.48 -0.97 14.85
C LEU A 102 -16.64 -0.75 16.11
N HIS A 103 -16.05 0.42 16.27
CA HIS A 103 -15.17 0.76 17.40
C HIS A 103 -13.99 -0.21 17.59
N GLN A 104 -13.38 -0.64 16.48
CA GLN A 104 -12.26 -1.59 16.44
C GLN A 104 -11.01 -0.99 15.75
N PRO A 105 -10.47 0.16 16.20
CA PRO A 105 -9.34 0.78 15.53
C PRO A 105 -8.06 -0.05 15.62
N ASP A 106 -7.85 -0.84 16.66
CA ASP A 106 -6.67 -1.70 16.80
C ASP A 106 -6.69 -2.86 15.80
N GLU A 107 -7.85 -3.43 15.53
CA GLU A 107 -8.05 -4.50 14.55
C GLU A 107 -8.12 -3.99 13.10
N SER A 108 -8.25 -2.69 12.90
CA SER A 108 -8.25 -2.03 11.61
C SER A 108 -6.93 -1.29 11.38
N TRP A 109 -6.86 -0.03 11.71
CA TRP A 109 -5.66 0.80 11.52
C TRP A 109 -4.43 0.25 12.25
N GLY A 110 -4.61 -0.30 13.46
CA GLY A 110 -3.54 -0.95 14.21
C GLY A 110 -2.95 -2.12 13.45
N TRP A 111 -3.79 -3.00 12.92
CA TRP A 111 -3.35 -4.13 12.10
C TRP A 111 -2.58 -3.67 10.84
N ILE A 112 -3.11 -2.66 10.13
CA ILE A 112 -2.44 -2.08 8.95
C ILE A 112 -1.04 -1.57 9.30
N ILE A 113 -0.90 -0.88 10.44
CA ILE A 113 0.38 -0.35 10.92
C ILE A 113 1.33 -1.49 11.29
N ASP A 114 0.84 -2.53 11.95
CA ASP A 114 1.63 -3.72 12.32
C ASP A 114 2.17 -4.48 11.10
N GLN A 115 1.44 -4.43 9.97
CA GLN A 115 1.96 -4.94 8.69
C GLN A 115 3.11 -4.09 8.14
N GLY A 116 3.36 -2.92 8.68
CA GLY A 116 4.45 -2.03 8.30
C GLY A 116 4.05 -0.90 7.36
N ALA A 117 2.77 -0.60 7.23
CA ALA A 117 2.31 0.54 6.45
C ALA A 117 2.90 1.86 6.98
N LYS A 118 3.39 2.68 6.06
CA LYS A 118 3.89 4.04 6.34
C LYS A 118 2.99 5.12 5.77
N LEU A 119 2.11 4.74 4.85
CA LEU A 119 1.14 5.61 4.22
C LEU A 119 -0.22 4.91 4.28
N ILE A 120 -1.22 5.61 4.78
CA ILE A 120 -2.60 5.10 4.86
C ILE A 120 -3.50 6.12 4.18
N GLN A 121 -4.27 5.66 3.19
CA GLN A 121 -5.35 6.45 2.62
C GLN A 121 -6.62 6.18 3.41
N THR A 122 -7.25 7.24 3.90
CA THR A 122 -8.45 7.18 4.75
C THR A 122 -9.41 8.29 4.39
N ASP A 123 -10.70 8.09 4.57
CA ASP A 123 -11.71 9.15 4.53
C ASP A 123 -12.06 9.70 5.94
N ARG A 124 -11.37 9.19 6.98
CA ARG A 124 -11.48 9.62 8.39
C ARG A 124 -10.17 10.22 8.92
N PRO A 125 -9.54 11.19 8.23
CA PRO A 125 -8.17 11.61 8.55
C PRO A 125 -8.01 12.18 9.97
N ALA A 126 -9.00 12.91 10.48
CA ALA A 126 -8.95 13.46 11.83
C ALA A 126 -8.94 12.36 12.90
N LEU A 127 -9.77 11.33 12.72
CA LEU A 127 -9.85 10.20 13.67
C LEU A 127 -8.61 9.31 13.59
N LEU A 128 -8.09 9.06 12.39
CA LEU A 128 -6.82 8.34 12.25
C LEU A 128 -5.67 9.10 12.91
N LEU A 129 -5.56 10.40 12.71
CA LEU A 129 -4.53 11.22 13.36
C LEU A 129 -4.64 11.20 14.88
N GLN A 130 -5.87 11.27 15.42
CA GLN A 130 -6.08 11.12 16.87
C GLN A 130 -5.59 9.76 17.35
N TYR A 131 -5.98 8.68 16.69
CA TYR A 131 -5.55 7.31 17.00
C TYR A 131 -4.02 7.19 17.00
N LEU A 132 -3.36 7.71 15.95
CA LEU A 132 -1.90 7.66 15.82
C LEU A 132 -1.19 8.41 16.95
N LYS A 133 -1.72 9.57 17.38
CA LYS A 133 -1.18 10.35 18.52
C LYS A 133 -1.34 9.61 19.84
N GLU A 134 -2.51 9.01 20.09
CA GLU A 134 -2.76 8.20 21.28
C GLU A 134 -1.80 7.01 21.39
N LYS A 135 -1.47 6.39 20.25
CA LYS A 135 -0.48 5.30 20.16
C LYS A 135 0.98 5.78 20.09
N LYS A 136 1.24 7.09 20.10
CA LYS A 136 2.57 7.71 19.97
C LYS A 136 3.29 7.34 18.65
N LEU A 137 2.52 7.18 17.57
CA LEU A 137 2.98 6.86 16.23
C LEU A 137 3.03 8.08 15.29
N HIS A 138 2.60 9.24 15.81
CA HIS A 138 2.63 10.53 15.12
C HIS A 138 2.94 11.64 16.15
N GLU A 139 3.81 12.58 15.75
CA GLU A 139 4.13 13.77 16.54
C GLU A 139 2.99 14.81 16.52
#